data_e8b09d1d483188fd84446e985c25348d
#
_entry.id   e8b09d1d483188fd84446e985c25348d
#
_cell.length_a   1.000
_cell.length_b   1.000
_cell.length_c   1.000
_cell.angle_alpha   90.00
_cell.angle_beta   90.00
_cell.angle_gamma   90.00
#
_symmetry.space_group_name_H-M   'P 1'
#
loop_
_entity.id
_entity.type
_entity.pdbx_description
1 polymer ?
#
loop_
_entity_poly.entity_id
_entity_poly.type
_entity_poly.pdbx_seq_one_letter_code
_entity_poly.pdbx_strand_id
1 'polypeptide(L)' 'MRTKQLRLSDSGEIRRRMPEFIGKKINIVFADRTVMFGELNNITDTEIVLRNMRQETMKYGLQSIVEIYFDTNV' A
#
# COMPACT_ATOMS: atom_id res chain seq x y z
N MET A 1 -6.87 -0.67 23.91
CA MET A 1 -7.24 -1.07 22.56
C MET A 1 -6.04 -1.63 21.83
N ARG A 2 -6.22 -2.77 21.22
CA ARG A 2 -5.13 -3.39 20.46
C ARG A 2 -5.19 -3.04 19.00
N THR A 3 -4.03 -2.85 18.40
CA THR A 3 -3.92 -2.75 16.97
C THR A 3 -3.20 -3.99 16.46
N LYS A 4 -3.59 -4.45 15.30
CA LYS A 4 -2.88 -5.48 14.57
C LYS A 4 -2.25 -4.87 13.35
N GLN A 5 -1.09 -5.40 13.01
CA GLN A 5 -0.45 -5.00 11.77
C GLN A 5 -0.73 -6.09 10.74
N LEU A 6 -1.40 -5.72 9.66
CA LEU A 6 -1.58 -6.61 8.54
C LEU A 6 -0.41 -6.39 7.58
N ARG A 7 0.22 -7.47 7.18
CA ARG A 7 1.41 -7.41 6.34
C ARG A 7 1.26 -8.38 5.19
N LEU A 8 1.41 -7.88 3.97
CA LEU A 8 1.33 -8.68 2.77
C LEU A 8 2.66 -8.59 2.04
N SER A 9 3.29 -9.72 1.81
CA SER A 9 4.61 -9.78 1.17
C SER A 9 4.63 -10.63 -0.08
N ASP A 10 3.54 -11.28 -0.43
CA ASP A 10 3.43 -12.05 -1.65
C ASP A 10 2.81 -11.18 -2.74
N SER A 11 3.47 -11.06 -3.89
CA SER A 11 3.01 -10.18 -4.96
C SER A 11 1.62 -10.52 -5.47
N GLY A 12 1.30 -11.80 -5.57
CA GLY A 12 -0.02 -12.22 -6.00
C GLY A 12 -1.11 -11.84 -5.00
N GLU A 13 -0.81 -11.99 -3.72
CA GLU A 13 -1.73 -11.63 -2.67
C GLU A 13 -1.91 -10.11 -2.57
N ILE A 14 -0.82 -9.37 -2.71
CA ILE A 14 -0.87 -7.91 -2.74
C ILE A 14 -1.79 -7.45 -3.86
N ARG A 15 -1.58 -7.97 -5.06
CA ARG A 15 -2.37 -7.58 -6.23
C ARG A 15 -3.84 -7.91 -6.05
N ARG A 16 -4.12 -9.09 -5.49
CA ARG A 16 -5.50 -9.54 -5.30
C ARG A 16 -6.24 -8.75 -4.23
N ARG A 17 -5.54 -8.39 -3.15
CA ARG A 17 -6.18 -7.76 -2.01
C ARG A 17 -6.10 -6.24 -1.99
N MET A 18 -5.24 -5.67 -2.82
CA MET A 18 -5.02 -4.23 -2.84
C MET A 18 -6.31 -3.40 -2.99
N PRO A 19 -7.26 -3.79 -3.85
CA PRO A 19 -8.50 -3.01 -4.00
C PRO A 19 -9.30 -2.84 -2.71
N GLU A 20 -9.14 -3.76 -1.75
CA GLU A 20 -9.83 -3.66 -0.46
C GLU A 20 -9.32 -2.50 0.38
N PHE A 21 -8.15 -1.98 0.05
CA PHE A 21 -7.50 -0.97 0.86
C PHE A 21 -7.64 0.44 0.31
N ILE A 22 -8.39 0.61 -0.76
CA ILE A 22 -8.63 1.95 -1.33
C ILE A 22 -9.30 2.80 -0.26
N GLY A 23 -8.76 4.00 -0.04
CA GLY A 23 -9.23 4.89 1.00
C GLY A 23 -8.54 4.71 2.34
N LYS A 24 -7.68 3.70 2.47
CA LYS A 24 -6.98 3.43 3.72
C LYS A 24 -5.53 3.90 3.63
N LYS A 25 -4.98 4.27 4.78
CA LYS A 25 -3.59 4.67 4.87
C LYS A 25 -2.74 3.42 5.07
N ILE A 26 -1.76 3.26 4.21
CA ILE A 26 -0.91 2.07 4.22
C ILE A 26 0.56 2.47 4.12
N ASN A 27 1.42 1.54 4.50
CA ASN A 27 2.85 1.65 4.32
C ASN A 27 3.26 0.70 3.20
N ILE A 28 4.10 1.18 2.30
CA ILE A 28 4.57 0.38 1.18
C ILE A 28 6.08 0.30 1.22
N VAL A 29 6.60 -0.92 1.13
CA VAL A 29 8.04 -1.15 1.05
C VAL A 29 8.36 -1.52 -0.39
N PHE A 30 9.31 -0.80 -0.97
CA PHE A 30 9.74 -1.00 -2.35
C PHE A 30 10.98 -1.88 -2.41
N ALA A 31 11.29 -2.37 -3.61
CA ALA A 31 12.43 -3.24 -3.84
C ALA A 31 13.76 -2.61 -3.47
N ASP A 32 13.87 -1.28 -3.54
CA ASP A 32 15.08 -0.55 -3.16
C ASP A 32 15.13 -0.25 -1.66
N ARG A 33 14.21 -0.83 -0.88
CA ARG A 33 14.09 -0.68 0.56
C ARG A 33 13.54 0.66 1.03
N THR A 34 13.07 1.51 0.14
CA THR A 34 12.37 2.71 0.57
C THR A 34 10.99 2.35 1.06
N VAL A 35 10.51 3.13 2.01
CA VAL A 35 9.16 2.95 2.57
C VAL A 35 8.39 4.24 2.37
N MET A 36 7.18 4.11 1.82
CA MET A 36 6.29 5.25 1.62
C MET A 36 5.01 5.03 2.40
N PHE A 37 4.54 6.10 3.03
CA PHE A 37 3.27 6.08 3.73
C PHE A 37 2.30 7.00 3.03
N GLY A 38 1.08 6.52 2.81
CA GLY A 38 0.06 7.34 2.17
C GLY A 38 -1.27 6.64 2.11
N GLU A 39 -2.27 7.36 1.66
CA GLU A 39 -3.59 6.81 1.46
C GLU A 39 -3.67 6.20 0.06
N LEU A 40 -4.12 4.96 -0.02
CA LEU A 40 -4.30 4.32 -1.32
C LEU A 40 -5.48 4.96 -2.01
N ASN A 41 -5.22 5.63 -3.13
CA ASN A 41 -6.23 6.38 -3.85
C ASN A 41 -6.87 5.55 -4.96
N ASN A 42 -6.06 4.76 -5.65
CA ASN A 42 -6.56 3.93 -6.73
C ASN A 42 -5.55 2.83 -7.04
N ILE A 43 -6.00 1.84 -7.79
CA ILE A 43 -5.15 0.75 -8.23
C ILE A 43 -5.57 0.33 -9.64
N THR A 44 -4.56 0.06 -10.47
CA THR A 44 -4.77 -0.52 -11.80
C THR A 44 -4.06 -1.86 -11.87
N ASP A 45 -4.09 -2.51 -13.03
CA ASP A 45 -3.43 -3.80 -13.21
C ASP A 45 -1.91 -3.71 -13.02
N THR A 46 -1.32 -2.55 -13.22
CA THR A 46 0.13 -2.39 -13.22
C THR A 46 0.66 -1.36 -12.23
N GLU A 47 -0.21 -0.51 -11.69
CA GLU A 47 0.22 0.61 -10.86
C GLU A 47 -0.73 0.86 -9.70
N ILE A 48 -0.19 1.53 -8.69
CA ILE A 48 -1.03 2.07 -7.63
C ILE A 48 -0.85 3.59 -7.60
N VAL A 49 -1.86 4.27 -7.09
CA VAL A 49 -1.82 5.72 -6.89
C VAL A 49 -1.98 5.98 -5.41
N LEU A 50 -0.97 6.62 -4.83
CA LEU A 50 -0.99 7.01 -3.41
C LEU A 50 -1.14 8.50 -3.29
N ARG A 51 -1.86 8.93 -2.27
CA ARG A 51 -1.94 10.33 -1.89
C ARG A 51 -1.16 10.52 -0.60
N ASN A 52 -0.17 11.41 -0.62
CA ASN A 52 0.63 11.67 0.56
C ASN A 52 -0.06 12.71 1.45
N MET A 53 0.59 13.07 2.55
CA MET A 53 -0.01 14.00 3.52
C MET A 53 -0.13 15.42 2.98
N ARG A 54 0.57 15.73 1.89
CA ARG A 54 0.48 17.05 1.24
C ARG A 54 -0.60 17.09 0.16
N GLN A 55 -1.41 16.03 0.08
CA GLN A 55 -2.47 15.90 -0.91
C GLN A 55 -1.94 15.73 -2.33
N GLU A 56 -0.69 15.34 -2.46
CA GLU A 56 -0.10 15.05 -3.77
C GLU A 56 -0.30 13.57 -4.09
N THR A 57 -0.65 13.28 -5.34
CA THR A 57 -0.81 11.90 -5.77
C THR A 57 0.44 11.45 -6.52
N MET A 58 0.83 10.21 -6.27
CA MET A 58 2.00 9.63 -6.90
C MET A 58 1.66 8.23 -7.39
N LYS A 59 2.22 7.87 -8.53
CA LYS A 59 2.01 6.54 -9.11
C LYS A 59 3.26 5.69 -8.90
N TYR A 60 3.03 4.43 -8.56
CA TYR A 60 4.11 3.47 -8.38
C TYR A 60 3.74 2.18 -9.06
N GLY A 61 4.72 1.55 -9.70
CA GLY A 61 4.50 0.26 -10.34
C GLY A 61 4.34 -0.85 -9.32
N LEU A 62 3.37 -1.73 -9.54
CA LEU A 62 3.16 -2.87 -8.66
C LEU A 62 4.38 -3.77 -8.57
N GLN A 63 5.17 -3.85 -9.65
CA GLN A 63 6.37 -4.66 -9.66
C GLN A 63 7.45 -4.17 -8.72
N SER A 64 7.41 -2.91 -8.35
CA SER A 64 8.38 -2.31 -7.43
C SER A 64 8.05 -2.58 -5.98
N ILE A 65 6.86 -3.06 -5.69
CA ILE A 65 6.38 -3.24 -4.32
C ILE A 65 6.72 -4.64 -3.86
N VAL A 66 7.43 -4.74 -2.74
CA VAL A 66 7.75 -6.04 -2.16
C VAL A 66 6.89 -6.36 -0.94
N GLU A 67 6.36 -5.33 -0.28
CA GLU A 67 5.54 -5.55 0.89
C GLU A 67 4.64 -4.35 1.13
N ILE A 68 3.45 -4.60 1.66
CA ILE A 68 2.60 -3.54 2.20
C ILE A 68 2.20 -3.93 3.61
N TYR A 69 2.03 -2.93 4.47
CA TYR A 69 1.52 -3.19 5.80
C TYR A 69 0.77 -1.97 6.32
N PHE A 70 -0.15 -2.22 7.22
CA PHE A 70 -0.91 -1.16 7.87
C PHE A 70 -1.47 -1.68 9.18
N ASP A 71 -1.75 -0.75 10.09
CA ASP A 71 -2.31 -1.08 11.38
C ASP A 71 -3.82 -1.19 11.26
N THR A 72 -4.37 -2.21 11.85
CA THR A 72 -5.82 -2.37 11.91
C THR A 72 -6.26 -2.31 13.37
N ASN A 73 -7.40 -1.69 13.59
CA ASN A 73 -7.99 -1.68 14.91
C ASN A 73 -8.76 -2.98 15.12
N VAL A 74 -8.60 -3.54 16.30
CA VAL A 74 -9.24 -4.80 16.64
C VAL A 74 -10.18 -4.60 17.82
#